data_8206d1af069227685a3207a1aa0bb3ac
#
_entry.id   8206d1af069227685a3207a1aa0bb3ac
#
_cell.length_a   1.000
_cell.length_b   1.000
_cell.length_c   1.000
_cell.angle_alpha   90.00
_cell.angle_beta   90.00
_cell.angle_gamma   90.00
#
_symmetry.space_group_name_H-M   'P 1'
#
loop_
_entity.id
_entity.type
_entity.pdbx_description
1 polymer ?
#
loop_
_entity_poly.entity_id
_entity_poly.type
_entity_poly.pdbx_seq_one_letter_code
_entity_poly.pdbx_strand_id
1 'polypeptide(L)'
;MKFNSFIRILISVLTLMSLTFFSWCPVSLGSVLSETDIRTPQPGPAPHINGPLVYDCRPGNPFLYRIPCQGERPIRFALKGLPTGLKLDSSTGIITGNTPQKGEYEVLIQAKNSKGKDKRKLIIIAGDQLSLTPPKGWNSWYVHYNRISDRLMREAADAMISSGMADVGYQFVTIDDCWSTAAKSHPFTRDSSRIGSVRDANGNILPNRHFPDMESLTGYIHSKGLKAGIYSSPGILSCCGLTGSWQHEYQDASQFSSWGFDFLKYDWCYYSKLHQKEPTLEDLQKPYILMGEALRQQKRDIIFNLCQYGRGNVWEWGAKVGGHCWRTANDLGFELDRFFTVALNNAKFGSWSKPGRGYCELERIEFPRKTFCPRYLATERARFFQG
;
A
#
# COMPACT_ATOMS: atom_id res chain seq x y z
N MET A 1 72.19 -26.07 -17.28
CA MET A 1 71.93 -24.99 -16.27
C MET A 1 71.50 -23.68 -16.95
N LYS A 2 70.51 -23.66 -17.82
CA LYS A 2 69.98 -22.41 -18.41
C LYS A 2 68.42 -22.35 -18.53
N PHE A 3 67.75 -23.35 -17.94
CA PHE A 3 66.26 -23.45 -18.05
C PHE A 3 65.53 -22.82 -16.85
N ASN A 4 66.19 -22.59 -15.73
CA ASN A 4 65.57 -22.05 -14.51
C ASN A 4 65.50 -20.50 -14.43
N SER A 5 66.23 -19.79 -15.24
CA SER A 5 66.19 -18.32 -15.26
C SER A 5 65.03 -17.75 -16.03
N PHE A 6 64.58 -18.47 -17.08
CA PHE A 6 63.46 -18.01 -17.93
C PHE A 6 62.11 -18.15 -17.21
N ILE A 7 61.90 -19.22 -16.42
CA ILE A 7 60.69 -19.46 -15.65
C ILE A 7 60.56 -18.44 -14.50
N ARG A 8 61.64 -18.04 -13.87
CA ARG A 8 61.62 -17.02 -12.81
C ARG A 8 61.28 -15.63 -13.33
N ILE A 9 61.71 -15.26 -14.51
CA ILE A 9 61.36 -13.97 -15.16
C ILE A 9 59.92 -13.99 -15.61
N LEU A 10 59.39 -15.11 -16.12
CA LEU A 10 58.00 -15.22 -16.57
C LEU A 10 57.01 -15.15 -15.37
N ILE A 11 57.34 -15.77 -14.25
CA ILE A 11 56.54 -15.69 -13.02
C ILE A 11 56.59 -14.31 -12.42
N SER A 12 57.71 -13.59 -12.43
CA SER A 12 57.81 -12.22 -11.94
C SER A 12 57.09 -11.21 -12.83
N VAL A 13 57.00 -11.41 -14.14
CA VAL A 13 56.23 -10.55 -15.06
C VAL A 13 54.73 -10.83 -14.93
N LEU A 14 54.31 -12.08 -14.74
CA LEU A 14 52.91 -12.42 -14.50
C LEU A 14 52.39 -11.93 -13.15
N THR A 15 53.24 -11.91 -12.10
CA THR A 15 52.86 -11.35 -10.80
C THR A 15 52.85 -9.81 -10.79
N LEU A 16 53.64 -9.13 -11.61
CA LEU A 16 53.59 -7.68 -11.77
C LEU A 16 52.40 -7.23 -12.65
N MET A 17 51.98 -8.05 -13.62
CA MET A 17 50.78 -7.74 -14.43
C MET A 17 49.45 -8.02 -13.71
N SER A 18 49.43 -8.86 -12.68
CA SER A 18 48.22 -9.07 -11.86
C SER A 18 48.01 -7.99 -10.79
N LEU A 19 48.99 -7.13 -10.53
CA LEU A 19 48.86 -6.04 -9.56
C LEU A 19 48.47 -4.68 -10.17
N THR A 20 48.38 -4.57 -11.48
CA THR A 20 48.06 -3.30 -12.16
C THR A 20 46.65 -3.26 -12.77
N PHE A 21 45.83 -4.32 -12.59
CA PHE A 21 44.41 -4.34 -13.03
C PHE A 21 43.40 -4.28 -11.88
N PHE A 22 43.77 -3.83 -10.69
CA PHE A 22 42.81 -3.19 -9.81
C PHE A 22 42.65 -1.75 -10.25
N SER A 23 42.09 -1.60 -11.43
CA SER A 23 41.47 -0.35 -11.85
C SER A 23 40.45 -0.01 -10.77
N TRP A 24 40.70 1.00 -9.98
CA TRP A 24 39.70 1.71 -9.23
C TRP A 24 38.60 2.10 -10.22
N CYS A 25 37.59 1.26 -10.31
CA CYS A 25 36.30 1.75 -10.75
C CYS A 25 35.88 2.72 -9.63
N PRO A 26 35.86 4.03 -9.85
CA PRO A 26 35.25 4.91 -8.87
C PRO A 26 33.81 4.41 -8.82
N VAL A 27 33.43 3.75 -7.72
CA VAL A 27 32.03 3.60 -7.37
C VAL A 27 31.55 5.04 -7.31
N SER A 28 30.95 5.49 -8.39
CA SER A 28 30.19 6.73 -8.40
C SER A 28 29.17 6.54 -7.29
N LEU A 29 29.51 7.04 -6.09
CA LEU A 29 28.54 7.35 -5.06
C LEU A 29 27.56 8.26 -5.80
N GLY A 30 26.45 7.65 -6.25
CA GLY A 30 25.39 8.41 -6.89
C GLY A 30 25.19 9.63 -6.02
N SER A 31 25.40 10.80 -6.62
CA SER A 31 25.31 12.07 -5.93
C SER A 31 24.06 12.05 -5.07
N VAL A 32 24.24 12.17 -3.77
CA VAL A 32 23.11 12.44 -2.87
C VAL A 32 22.53 13.74 -3.41
N LEU A 33 21.34 13.67 -4.01
CA LEU A 33 20.66 14.88 -4.45
C LEU A 33 20.70 15.85 -3.29
N SER A 34 21.33 17.01 -3.51
CA SER A 34 21.36 18.06 -2.49
C SER A 34 19.92 18.61 -2.36
N GLU A 35 19.61 19.28 -1.27
CA GLU A 35 18.31 19.96 -1.11
C GLU A 35 18.01 20.91 -2.28
N THR A 36 19.04 21.45 -2.90
CA THR A 36 18.96 22.31 -4.09
C THR A 36 18.50 21.59 -5.36
N ASP A 37 18.60 20.25 -5.41
CA ASP A 37 18.13 19.43 -6.54
C ASP A 37 16.63 19.13 -6.46
N ILE A 38 15.97 19.44 -5.33
CA ILE A 38 14.52 19.28 -5.16
C ILE A 38 13.83 20.46 -5.85
N ARG A 39 13.21 20.20 -7.00
CA ARG A 39 12.50 21.21 -7.79
C ARG A 39 11.12 21.56 -7.27
N THR A 40 10.53 20.73 -6.42
CA THR A 40 9.23 21.00 -5.80
C THR A 40 9.39 22.07 -4.73
N PRO A 41 8.68 23.20 -4.81
CA PRO A 41 8.75 24.24 -3.79
C PRO A 41 8.42 23.68 -2.41
N GLN A 42 9.18 24.11 -1.40
CA GLN A 42 8.85 23.78 -0.02
C GLN A 42 7.49 24.38 0.35
N PRO A 43 6.67 23.68 1.16
CA PRO A 43 5.40 24.24 1.61
C PRO A 43 5.63 25.53 2.41
N GLY A 44 4.76 26.51 2.17
CA GLY A 44 4.80 27.77 2.93
C GLY A 44 4.49 27.54 4.42
N PRO A 45 4.87 28.49 5.31
CA PRO A 45 4.64 28.34 6.75
C PRO A 45 3.17 28.52 7.16
N ALA A 46 2.35 29.21 6.36
CA ALA A 46 0.91 29.30 6.60
C ALA A 46 0.19 27.98 6.31
N PRO A 47 -0.92 27.68 6.99
CA PRO A 47 -1.69 26.46 6.70
C PRO A 47 -2.17 26.44 5.25
N HIS A 48 -2.08 25.26 4.61
CA HIS A 48 -2.66 24.96 3.31
C HIS A 48 -3.38 23.62 3.37
N ILE A 49 -4.72 23.64 3.28
CA ILE A 49 -5.56 22.45 3.35
C ILE A 49 -5.54 21.76 1.99
N ASN A 50 -5.01 20.56 1.96
CA ASN A 50 -4.98 19.68 0.81
C ASN A 50 -6.14 18.66 0.82
N GLY A 51 -6.06 17.66 -0.03
CA GLY A 51 -6.98 16.54 -0.02
C GLY A 51 -8.20 16.72 -0.92
N PRO A 52 -9.09 15.73 -0.90
CA PRO A 52 -10.26 15.72 -1.74
C PRO A 52 -11.29 16.78 -1.31
N LEU A 53 -12.15 17.17 -2.26
CA LEU A 53 -13.32 17.99 -1.98
C LEU A 53 -14.52 17.16 -1.52
N VAL A 54 -14.43 15.84 -1.71
CA VAL A 54 -15.48 14.86 -1.40
C VAL A 54 -14.88 13.73 -0.60
N TYR A 55 -15.57 13.28 0.43
CA TYR A 55 -15.24 12.10 1.21
C TYR A 55 -16.46 11.23 1.38
N ASP A 56 -16.34 9.95 1.07
CA ASP A 56 -17.42 8.97 1.04
C ASP A 56 -17.35 8.00 2.21
N CYS A 57 -18.53 7.55 2.65
CA CYS A 57 -18.69 6.61 3.75
C CYS A 57 -20.08 5.97 3.72
N ARG A 58 -20.22 4.75 4.25
CA ARG A 58 -21.53 4.10 4.38
C ARG A 58 -22.18 4.46 5.72
N PRO A 59 -23.49 4.77 5.73
CA PRO A 59 -24.21 5.14 6.95
C PRO A 59 -24.03 4.13 8.09
N GLY A 60 -23.79 4.61 9.30
CA GLY A 60 -23.63 3.80 10.51
C GLY A 60 -22.25 3.15 10.70
N ASN A 61 -21.41 3.13 9.67
CA ASN A 61 -20.05 2.59 9.78
C ASN A 61 -19.09 3.53 10.54
N PRO A 62 -17.98 3.02 11.10
CA PRO A 62 -16.95 3.86 11.70
C PRO A 62 -16.42 4.88 10.71
N PHE A 63 -16.35 6.13 11.15
CA PHE A 63 -15.82 7.25 10.37
C PHE A 63 -14.42 7.60 10.84
N LEU A 64 -13.49 7.73 9.91
CA LEU A 64 -12.13 8.20 10.17
C LEU A 64 -11.63 9.04 9.01
N TYR A 65 -11.36 10.31 9.27
CA TYR A 65 -10.78 11.22 8.29
C TYR A 65 -9.76 12.15 8.95
N ARG A 66 -8.54 12.14 8.45
CA ARG A 66 -7.51 13.13 8.80
C ARG A 66 -7.55 14.27 7.79
N ILE A 67 -7.66 15.50 8.24
CA ILE A 67 -7.58 16.70 7.40
C ILE A 67 -6.14 16.83 6.89
N PRO A 68 -5.88 16.64 5.58
CA PRO A 68 -4.54 16.85 5.04
C PRO A 68 -4.24 18.34 5.02
N CYS A 69 -3.21 18.76 5.77
CA CYS A 69 -2.87 20.18 5.87
C CYS A 69 -1.37 20.38 6.07
N GLN A 70 -0.75 21.04 5.11
CA GLN A 70 0.63 21.50 5.20
C GLN A 70 0.70 22.83 5.99
N GLY A 71 1.88 23.19 6.46
CA GLY A 71 2.16 24.44 7.21
C GLY A 71 2.97 24.18 8.47
N GLU A 72 3.51 25.27 9.03
CA GLU A 72 4.27 25.21 10.27
C GLU A 72 3.37 24.80 11.46
N ARG A 73 3.82 23.80 12.22
CA ARG A 73 3.08 23.31 13.40
C ARG A 73 3.39 24.19 14.64
N PRO A 74 2.45 24.36 15.60
CA PRO A 74 1.13 23.72 15.67
C PRO A 74 0.08 24.38 14.78
N ILE A 75 -0.78 23.55 14.15
CA ILE A 75 -1.98 24.00 13.44
C ILE A 75 -3.19 23.67 14.29
N ARG A 76 -4.15 24.59 14.38
CA ARG A 76 -5.46 24.37 15.01
C ARG A 76 -6.54 24.28 13.96
N PHE A 77 -7.40 23.28 14.10
CA PHE A 77 -8.49 22.99 13.18
C PHE A 77 -9.84 23.34 13.83
N ALA A 78 -10.76 23.84 13.00
CA ALA A 78 -12.16 24.05 13.36
C ALA A 78 -13.06 23.65 12.18
N LEU A 79 -14.26 23.20 12.48
CA LEU A 79 -15.25 22.79 11.47
C LEU A 79 -16.57 23.54 11.70
N LYS A 80 -17.24 23.87 10.58
CA LYS A 80 -18.63 24.34 10.59
C LYS A 80 -19.45 23.40 9.72
N GLY A 81 -20.62 22.96 10.21
CA GLY A 81 -21.49 22.03 9.48
C GLY A 81 -21.11 20.56 9.66
N LEU A 82 -20.27 20.21 10.66
CA LEU A 82 -19.95 18.81 10.95
C LEU A 82 -21.23 18.05 11.37
N PRO A 83 -21.56 16.92 10.73
CA PRO A 83 -22.76 16.12 11.07
C PRO A 83 -22.72 15.62 12.51
N THR A 84 -23.90 15.49 13.11
CA THR A 84 -24.08 14.86 14.42
C THR A 84 -23.53 13.43 14.40
N GLY A 85 -22.82 13.04 15.49
CA GLY A 85 -22.15 11.73 15.58
C GLY A 85 -20.67 11.76 15.19
N LEU A 86 -20.20 12.83 14.51
CA LEU A 86 -18.79 13.04 14.21
C LEU A 86 -18.16 14.05 15.18
N LYS A 87 -16.88 13.81 15.50
CA LYS A 87 -16.09 14.65 16.41
C LYS A 87 -14.74 14.99 15.81
N LEU A 88 -14.31 16.23 15.97
CA LEU A 88 -12.99 16.73 15.56
C LEU A 88 -12.05 16.80 16.76
N ASP A 89 -10.86 16.23 16.62
CA ASP A 89 -9.72 16.66 17.42
C ASP A 89 -9.09 17.91 16.79
N SER A 90 -9.24 19.04 17.42
CA SER A 90 -8.77 20.33 16.90
C SER A 90 -7.25 20.46 16.83
N SER A 91 -6.50 19.61 17.52
CA SER A 91 -5.04 19.63 17.55
C SER A 91 -4.41 18.77 16.45
N THR A 92 -5.03 17.65 16.12
CA THR A 92 -4.53 16.70 15.11
C THR A 92 -5.21 16.86 13.76
N GLY A 93 -6.43 17.43 13.72
CA GLY A 93 -7.28 17.50 12.54
C GLY A 93 -7.94 16.15 12.20
N ILE A 94 -7.99 15.21 13.16
CA ILE A 94 -8.62 13.91 12.97
C ILE A 94 -10.11 14.01 13.32
N ILE A 95 -10.96 13.54 12.41
CA ILE A 95 -12.41 13.44 12.57
C ILE A 95 -12.74 11.97 12.75
N THR A 96 -13.46 11.63 13.81
CA THR A 96 -13.89 10.27 14.15
C THR A 96 -15.37 10.25 14.55
N GLY A 97 -15.93 9.05 14.60
CA GLY A 97 -17.31 8.83 15.05
C GLY A 97 -18.03 7.79 14.21
N ASN A 98 -19.35 7.87 14.16
CA ASN A 98 -20.17 7.03 13.31
C ASN A 98 -20.70 7.86 12.13
N THR A 99 -20.62 7.28 10.95
CA THR A 99 -21.12 7.90 9.71
C THR A 99 -22.60 8.26 9.86
N PRO A 100 -23.01 9.50 9.51
CA PRO A 100 -24.39 9.93 9.60
C PRO A 100 -25.32 9.14 8.66
N GLN A 101 -26.61 9.41 8.75
CA GLN A 101 -27.61 8.86 7.83
C GLN A 101 -27.27 9.21 6.38
N LYS A 102 -27.86 8.47 5.44
CA LYS A 102 -27.67 8.70 4.00
C LYS A 102 -27.98 10.16 3.62
N GLY A 103 -27.03 10.81 2.94
CA GLY A 103 -27.13 12.20 2.54
C GLY A 103 -25.80 12.83 2.19
N GLU A 104 -25.85 14.09 1.83
CA GLU A 104 -24.69 14.93 1.53
C GLU A 104 -24.57 16.02 2.60
N TYR A 105 -23.37 16.18 3.16
CA TYR A 105 -23.10 17.11 4.25
C TYR A 105 -21.95 18.05 3.88
N GLU A 106 -22.24 19.33 3.77
CA GLU A 106 -21.23 20.35 3.52
C GLU A 106 -20.53 20.73 4.84
N VAL A 107 -19.23 20.53 4.91
CA VAL A 107 -18.38 20.87 6.05
C VAL A 107 -17.37 21.91 5.62
N LEU A 108 -17.35 23.06 6.27
CA LEU A 108 -16.32 24.07 6.10
C LEU A 108 -15.16 23.80 7.07
N ILE A 109 -14.03 23.36 6.54
CA ILE A 109 -12.78 23.18 7.29
C ILE A 109 -12.06 24.51 7.40
N GLN A 110 -11.54 24.81 8.59
CA GLN A 110 -10.66 25.93 8.86
C GLN A 110 -9.39 25.42 9.53
N ALA A 111 -8.23 25.89 9.08
CA ALA A 111 -6.93 25.61 9.67
C ALA A 111 -6.25 26.94 9.97
N LYS A 112 -5.61 27.09 11.17
CA LYS A 112 -4.95 28.31 11.61
C LYS A 112 -3.66 27.99 12.38
N ASN A 113 -2.61 28.76 12.12
CA ASN A 113 -1.39 28.81 12.92
C ASN A 113 -0.95 30.28 13.14
N SER A 114 0.26 30.50 13.68
CA SER A 114 0.82 31.87 13.90
C SER A 114 1.12 32.61 12.59
N LYS A 115 1.22 31.91 11.46
CA LYS A 115 1.62 32.45 10.15
C LYS A 115 0.44 32.72 9.22
N GLY A 116 -0.77 32.25 9.58
CA GLY A 116 -1.94 32.49 8.75
C GLY A 116 -3.10 31.51 9.00
N LYS A 117 -4.03 31.50 8.04
CA LYS A 117 -5.23 30.68 8.08
C LYS A 117 -5.59 30.20 6.65
N ASP A 118 -6.22 29.07 6.56
CA ASP A 118 -6.82 28.54 5.34
C ASP A 118 -8.23 28.01 5.58
N LYS A 119 -9.05 27.93 4.53
CA LYS A 119 -10.42 27.41 4.56
C LYS A 119 -10.69 26.58 3.34
N ARG A 120 -11.34 25.44 3.53
CA ARG A 120 -11.72 24.55 2.42
C ARG A 120 -13.07 23.89 2.69
N LYS A 121 -13.90 23.78 1.66
CA LYS A 121 -15.10 22.96 1.70
C LYS A 121 -14.73 21.50 1.55
N LEU A 122 -15.41 20.64 2.31
CA LEU A 122 -15.44 19.20 2.17
C LEU A 122 -16.92 18.77 2.12
N ILE A 123 -17.28 17.96 1.14
CA ILE A 123 -18.59 17.32 1.08
C ILE A 123 -18.44 15.89 1.58
N ILE A 124 -19.09 15.54 2.67
CA ILE A 124 -19.19 14.17 3.15
C ILE A 124 -20.43 13.56 2.50
N ILE A 125 -20.23 12.49 1.74
CA ILE A 125 -21.31 11.74 1.10
C ILE A 125 -21.51 10.44 1.86
N ALA A 126 -22.59 10.36 2.65
CA ALA A 126 -23.01 9.14 3.31
C ALA A 126 -23.95 8.37 2.37
N GLY A 127 -23.48 7.25 1.83
CA GLY A 127 -24.20 6.49 0.81
C GLY A 127 -23.63 5.10 0.56
N ASP A 128 -24.08 4.47 -0.51
CA ASP A 128 -23.71 3.08 -0.81
C ASP A 128 -22.42 2.97 -1.63
N GLN A 129 -21.94 4.09 -2.20
CA GLN A 129 -20.72 4.14 -3.00
C GLN A 129 -19.53 4.54 -2.15
N LEU A 130 -18.41 3.89 -2.37
CA LEU A 130 -17.12 4.18 -1.75
C LEU A 130 -16.09 4.56 -2.82
N SER A 131 -14.99 5.17 -2.39
CA SER A 131 -13.89 5.59 -3.26
C SER A 131 -14.33 6.57 -4.35
N LEU A 132 -15.07 7.61 -3.97
CA LEU A 132 -15.43 8.72 -4.87
C LEU A 132 -14.18 9.53 -5.30
N THR A 133 -13.08 9.35 -4.59
CA THR A 133 -11.74 9.84 -4.96
C THR A 133 -10.73 8.70 -4.93
N PRO A 134 -9.66 8.75 -5.78
CA PRO A 134 -8.65 7.70 -5.80
C PRO A 134 -8.00 7.49 -4.43
N PRO A 135 -7.92 6.25 -3.92
CA PRO A 135 -7.22 5.99 -2.67
C PRO A 135 -5.72 6.21 -2.84
N LYS A 136 -5.12 6.99 -1.93
CA LYS A 136 -3.68 7.22 -1.88
C LYS A 136 -3.08 6.54 -0.65
N GLY A 137 -1.97 5.84 -0.83
CA GLY A 137 -1.33 5.16 0.29
C GLY A 137 0.01 4.55 -0.06
N TRP A 138 0.57 3.87 0.92
CA TRP A 138 1.79 3.10 0.82
C TRP A 138 1.48 1.61 1.01
N ASN A 139 2.24 0.77 0.32
CA ASN A 139 2.15 -0.68 0.39
C ASN A 139 3.52 -1.28 0.66
N SER A 140 3.58 -2.32 1.47
CA SER A 140 4.84 -2.87 1.99
C SER A 140 5.64 -3.69 0.98
N TRP A 141 5.07 -4.09 -0.18
CA TRP A 141 5.66 -5.09 -1.06
C TRP A 141 7.07 -4.76 -1.52
N TYR A 142 7.26 -3.72 -2.31
CA TYR A 142 8.56 -3.44 -2.92
C TYR A 142 9.66 -2.98 -1.96
N VAL A 143 9.27 -2.54 -0.74
CA VAL A 143 10.26 -2.14 0.28
C VAL A 143 10.71 -3.34 1.11
N HIS A 144 9.77 -4.19 1.50
CA HIS A 144 10.00 -5.23 2.49
C HIS A 144 9.85 -6.65 1.95
N TYR A 145 9.08 -6.87 0.87
CA TYR A 145 8.73 -8.20 0.39
C TYR A 145 8.22 -9.09 1.53
N ASN A 146 8.81 -10.27 1.69
CA ASN A 146 8.46 -11.24 2.74
C ASN A 146 9.00 -10.87 4.14
N ARG A 147 9.69 -9.75 4.31
CA ARG A 147 10.30 -9.34 5.60
C ARG A 147 9.41 -8.41 6.42
N ILE A 148 8.12 -8.36 6.13
CA ILE A 148 7.15 -7.51 6.84
C ILE A 148 6.88 -8.00 8.25
N SER A 149 6.55 -7.07 9.13
CA SER A 149 6.15 -7.31 10.52
C SER A 149 5.30 -6.16 11.06
N ASP A 150 4.58 -6.40 12.17
CA ASP A 150 3.84 -5.38 12.92
C ASP A 150 4.69 -4.12 13.17
N ARG A 151 5.92 -4.30 13.65
CA ARG A 151 6.85 -3.20 13.92
C ARG A 151 7.11 -2.34 12.67
N LEU A 152 7.40 -2.96 11.53
CA LEU A 152 7.67 -2.24 10.28
C LEU A 152 6.43 -1.49 9.77
N MET A 153 5.24 -2.03 9.98
CA MET A 153 4.00 -1.35 9.60
C MET A 153 3.72 -0.12 10.48
N ARG A 154 4.02 -0.20 11.79
CA ARG A 154 3.94 0.98 12.69
C ARG A 154 4.96 2.04 12.31
N GLU A 155 6.20 1.65 12.02
CA GLU A 155 7.25 2.56 11.53
C GLU A 155 6.83 3.23 10.20
N ALA A 156 6.18 2.51 9.28
CA ALA A 156 5.66 3.08 8.04
C ALA A 156 4.53 4.10 8.30
N ALA A 157 3.64 3.83 9.26
CA ALA A 157 2.61 4.79 9.66
C ALA A 157 3.22 6.07 10.27
N ASP A 158 4.23 5.93 11.13
CA ASP A 158 4.96 7.07 11.69
C ASP A 158 5.69 7.87 10.60
N ALA A 159 6.32 7.17 9.66
CA ALA A 159 6.99 7.80 8.53
C ALA A 159 6.02 8.56 7.61
N MET A 160 4.81 8.04 7.39
CA MET A 160 3.78 8.74 6.61
C MET A 160 3.38 10.07 7.24
N ILE A 161 3.36 10.15 8.58
CA ILE A 161 3.10 11.40 9.30
C ILE A 161 4.33 12.32 9.26
N SER A 162 5.51 11.81 9.65
CA SER A 162 6.72 12.62 9.82
C SER A 162 7.30 13.15 8.51
N SER A 163 7.07 12.46 7.40
CA SER A 163 7.49 12.92 6.06
C SER A 163 6.57 13.96 5.43
N GLY A 164 5.38 14.22 6.03
CA GLY A 164 4.38 15.11 5.47
C GLY A 164 3.51 14.48 4.37
N MET A 165 3.64 13.19 4.07
CA MET A 165 2.80 12.52 3.09
C MET A 165 1.31 12.58 3.46
N ALA A 166 0.98 12.39 4.74
CA ALA A 166 -0.39 12.51 5.22
C ALA A 166 -0.93 13.95 5.03
N ASP A 167 -0.07 14.96 5.07
CA ASP A 167 -0.45 16.36 4.88
C ASP A 167 -0.80 16.72 3.43
N VAL A 168 -0.45 15.84 2.46
CA VAL A 168 -0.84 15.94 1.05
C VAL A 168 -1.85 14.86 0.62
N GLY A 169 -2.48 14.19 1.59
CA GLY A 169 -3.63 13.32 1.37
C GLY A 169 -3.33 11.84 1.21
N TYR A 170 -2.13 11.35 1.54
CA TYR A 170 -1.89 9.93 1.67
C TYR A 170 -2.51 9.40 2.96
N GLN A 171 -3.29 8.29 2.87
CA GLN A 171 -4.10 7.82 3.99
C GLN A 171 -3.86 6.35 4.33
N PHE A 172 -3.58 5.49 3.34
CA PHE A 172 -3.55 4.06 3.54
C PHE A 172 -2.14 3.54 3.80
N VAL A 173 -1.99 2.74 4.86
CA VAL A 173 -0.80 1.93 5.15
C VAL A 173 -1.21 0.47 4.97
N THR A 174 -0.72 -0.17 3.91
CA THR A 174 -1.19 -1.49 3.50
C THR A 174 -0.14 -2.56 3.72
N ILE A 175 -0.52 -3.59 4.47
CA ILE A 175 0.21 -4.85 4.57
C ILE A 175 -0.01 -5.60 3.25
N ASP A 176 1.07 -5.93 2.55
CA ASP A 176 1.01 -6.83 1.39
C ASP A 176 1.12 -8.29 1.84
N ASP A 177 1.39 -9.23 0.94
CA ASP A 177 1.51 -10.65 1.23
C ASP A 177 2.50 -10.95 2.39
N CYS A 178 2.52 -12.17 2.88
CA CYS A 178 3.39 -12.68 3.93
C CYS A 178 3.01 -12.32 5.38
N TRP A 179 1.80 -11.88 5.66
CA TRP A 179 1.32 -11.66 7.02
C TRP A 179 0.66 -12.90 7.66
N SER A 180 0.02 -13.76 6.86
CA SER A 180 -0.66 -14.98 7.33
C SER A 180 0.31 -16.14 7.53
N THR A 181 -0.19 -17.26 8.05
CA THR A 181 0.59 -18.48 8.25
C THR A 181 0.58 -19.34 6.99
N ALA A 182 1.63 -20.10 6.77
CA ALA A 182 1.75 -21.13 5.74
C ALA A 182 1.70 -22.52 6.38
N ALA A 183 1.03 -23.49 5.72
CA ALA A 183 1.01 -24.89 6.18
C ALA A 183 2.38 -25.59 6.04
N LYS A 184 3.20 -25.13 5.08
CA LYS A 184 4.52 -25.69 4.77
C LYS A 184 5.44 -24.63 4.17
N SER A 185 6.73 -24.93 4.15
CA SER A 185 7.73 -24.09 3.50
C SER A 185 7.41 -23.91 2.00
N HIS A 186 7.61 -22.68 1.53
CA HIS A 186 7.50 -22.30 0.13
C HIS A 186 8.82 -21.59 -0.27
N PRO A 187 9.29 -21.67 -1.54
CA PRO A 187 10.55 -21.05 -1.95
C PRO A 187 10.66 -19.57 -1.62
N PHE A 188 9.56 -18.83 -1.61
CA PHE A 188 9.51 -17.42 -1.30
C PHE A 188 9.44 -17.14 0.22
N THR A 189 8.82 -18.04 1.00
CA THR A 189 8.69 -17.95 2.45
C THR A 189 9.48 -19.07 3.13
N ARG A 190 10.81 -19.02 3.05
CA ARG A 190 11.69 -19.99 3.71
C ARG A 190 11.77 -19.82 5.22
N ASP A 191 11.22 -18.72 5.73
CA ASP A 191 11.18 -18.41 7.16
C ASP A 191 10.24 -19.37 7.89
N SER A 192 10.81 -20.32 8.64
CA SER A 192 10.06 -21.28 9.46
C SER A 192 9.11 -20.64 10.47
N SER A 193 9.35 -19.38 10.82
CA SER A 193 8.49 -18.61 11.73
C SER A 193 7.11 -18.29 11.17
N ARG A 194 6.90 -18.49 9.88
CA ARG A 194 5.62 -18.30 9.19
C ARG A 194 4.87 -19.62 8.99
N ILE A 195 5.46 -20.76 9.42
CA ILE A 195 4.86 -22.08 9.25
C ILE A 195 4.07 -22.45 10.52
N GLY A 196 2.85 -22.96 10.31
CA GLY A 196 1.98 -23.38 11.40
C GLY A 196 0.57 -23.68 10.91
N SER A 197 -0.38 -23.73 11.86
CA SER A 197 -1.80 -23.82 11.52
C SER A 197 -2.23 -22.61 10.72
N VAL A 198 -2.90 -22.85 9.60
CA VAL A 198 -3.30 -21.77 8.68
C VAL A 198 -4.63 -21.12 9.08
N ARG A 199 -5.48 -21.89 9.78
CA ARG A 199 -6.75 -21.43 10.32
C ARG A 199 -6.94 -22.05 11.70
N ASP A 200 -7.72 -21.38 12.54
CA ASP A 200 -8.14 -21.91 13.84
C ASP A 200 -9.29 -22.95 13.69
N ALA A 201 -9.77 -23.48 14.83
CA ALA A 201 -10.87 -24.44 14.86
C ALA A 201 -12.21 -23.89 14.34
N ASN A 202 -12.36 -22.56 14.29
CA ASN A 202 -13.53 -21.87 13.76
C ASN A 202 -13.36 -21.50 12.28
N GLY A 203 -12.20 -21.82 11.67
CA GLY A 203 -11.87 -21.51 10.31
C GLY A 203 -11.30 -20.10 10.08
N ASN A 204 -11.05 -19.31 11.12
CA ASN A 204 -10.46 -17.98 11.02
C ASN A 204 -9.00 -18.08 10.54
N ILE A 205 -8.61 -17.24 9.58
CA ILE A 205 -7.24 -17.20 9.11
C ILE A 205 -6.29 -16.71 10.21
N LEU A 206 -5.15 -17.40 10.36
CA LEU A 206 -4.19 -17.08 11.40
C LEU A 206 -3.05 -16.19 10.87
N PRO A 207 -2.81 -15.04 11.50
CA PRO A 207 -1.60 -14.27 11.24
C PRO A 207 -0.39 -15.04 11.79
N ASN A 208 0.78 -14.85 11.15
CA ASN A 208 2.02 -15.45 11.64
C ASN A 208 2.58 -14.64 12.82
N ARG A 209 3.61 -15.18 13.49
CA ARG A 209 4.18 -14.57 14.69
C ARG A 209 4.74 -13.15 14.52
N HIS A 210 4.95 -12.68 13.30
CA HIS A 210 5.40 -11.31 13.04
C HIS A 210 4.26 -10.29 13.14
N PHE A 211 3.01 -10.78 13.23
CA PHE A 211 1.80 -9.99 13.41
C PHE A 211 0.97 -10.55 14.57
N PRO A 212 1.45 -10.38 15.81
CA PRO A 212 0.84 -11.01 16.98
C PRO A 212 -0.56 -10.47 17.31
N ASP A 213 -0.87 -9.24 16.90
CA ASP A 213 -2.14 -8.58 17.22
C ASP A 213 -2.52 -7.60 16.10
N MET A 214 -3.42 -8.04 15.21
CA MET A 214 -3.87 -7.25 14.07
C MET A 214 -4.77 -6.08 14.50
N GLU A 215 -5.57 -6.23 15.55
CA GLU A 215 -6.44 -5.16 16.05
C GLU A 215 -5.61 -4.04 16.69
N SER A 216 -4.61 -4.39 17.47
CA SER A 216 -3.66 -3.41 18.02
C SER A 216 -2.91 -2.67 16.92
N LEU A 217 -2.51 -3.34 15.84
CA LEU A 217 -1.83 -2.72 14.71
C LEU A 217 -2.73 -1.72 13.98
N THR A 218 -3.93 -2.12 13.62
CA THR A 218 -4.88 -1.22 12.93
C THR A 218 -5.30 -0.06 13.82
N GLY A 219 -5.52 -0.31 15.13
CA GLY A 219 -5.78 0.73 16.13
C GLY A 219 -4.65 1.74 16.21
N TYR A 220 -3.39 1.31 16.14
CA TYR A 220 -2.23 2.21 16.08
C TYR A 220 -2.25 3.09 14.83
N ILE A 221 -2.48 2.49 13.66
CA ILE A 221 -2.58 3.21 12.38
C ILE A 221 -3.73 4.24 12.43
N HIS A 222 -4.90 3.83 12.95
CA HIS A 222 -6.07 4.70 13.11
C HIS A 222 -5.82 5.85 14.09
N SER A 223 -5.04 5.64 15.14
CA SER A 223 -4.68 6.71 16.10
C SER A 223 -3.91 7.87 15.44
N LYS A 224 -3.26 7.62 14.30
CA LYS A 224 -2.61 8.63 13.47
C LYS A 224 -3.58 9.31 12.47
N GLY A 225 -4.85 8.90 12.43
CA GLY A 225 -5.82 9.31 11.41
C GLY A 225 -5.58 8.68 10.04
N LEU A 226 -4.78 7.63 9.97
CA LEU A 226 -4.49 6.83 8.77
C LEU A 226 -5.41 5.62 8.71
N LYS A 227 -5.51 5.00 7.56
CA LYS A 227 -6.31 3.80 7.30
C LYS A 227 -5.41 2.59 7.06
N ALA A 228 -5.84 1.44 7.55
CA ALA A 228 -5.09 0.19 7.43
C ALA A 228 -5.57 -0.63 6.23
N GLY A 229 -4.63 -1.14 5.43
CA GLY A 229 -4.91 -2.08 4.35
C GLY A 229 -4.31 -3.45 4.59
N ILE A 230 -4.95 -4.48 4.03
CA ILE A 230 -4.51 -5.87 4.08
C ILE A 230 -4.52 -6.48 2.68
N TYR A 231 -3.79 -7.58 2.54
CA TYR A 231 -3.70 -8.38 1.31
C TYR A 231 -4.34 -9.75 1.51
N SER A 232 -5.00 -10.28 0.48
CA SER A 232 -5.37 -11.68 0.36
C SER A 232 -5.43 -12.10 -1.12
N SER A 233 -5.81 -13.34 -1.38
CA SER A 233 -6.01 -13.86 -2.74
C SER A 233 -7.18 -14.85 -2.79
N PRO A 234 -7.86 -15.02 -3.93
CA PRO A 234 -8.95 -15.96 -4.09
C PRO A 234 -8.50 -17.41 -4.17
N GLY A 235 -7.22 -17.68 -4.32
CA GLY A 235 -6.68 -19.04 -4.38
C GLY A 235 -6.59 -19.70 -3.01
N ILE A 236 -6.23 -20.99 -3.02
CA ILE A 236 -5.91 -21.74 -1.79
C ILE A 236 -4.71 -21.11 -1.10
N LEU A 237 -3.76 -20.60 -1.89
CA LEU A 237 -2.55 -19.94 -1.42
C LEU A 237 -2.44 -18.53 -1.99
N SER A 238 -1.75 -17.66 -1.24
CA SER A 238 -1.26 -16.37 -1.71
C SER A 238 -0.10 -16.53 -2.70
N CYS A 239 0.35 -15.44 -3.33
CA CYS A 239 1.50 -15.48 -4.24
C CYS A 239 2.78 -16.01 -3.57
N CYS A 240 2.97 -15.72 -2.30
CA CYS A 240 4.11 -16.20 -1.50
C CYS A 240 3.89 -17.59 -0.87
N GLY A 241 2.80 -18.28 -1.20
CA GLY A 241 2.52 -19.63 -0.70
C GLY A 241 1.96 -19.66 0.73
N LEU A 242 1.43 -18.54 1.23
CA LEU A 242 0.71 -18.47 2.49
C LEU A 242 -0.80 -18.70 2.25
N THR A 243 -1.61 -18.59 3.30
CA THR A 243 -3.05 -18.88 3.22
C THR A 243 -3.78 -17.85 2.35
N GLY A 244 -4.56 -18.32 1.38
CA GLY A 244 -5.53 -17.53 0.64
C GLY A 244 -6.95 -17.68 1.18
N SER A 245 -7.92 -17.01 0.54
CA SER A 245 -9.31 -16.94 1.00
C SER A 245 -10.24 -17.96 0.32
N TRP A 246 -9.73 -18.92 -0.45
CA TRP A 246 -10.53 -19.93 -1.15
C TRP A 246 -11.54 -20.61 -0.23
N GLN A 247 -12.83 -20.53 -0.57
CA GLN A 247 -13.97 -21.06 0.19
C GLN A 247 -14.16 -20.49 1.61
N HIS A 248 -13.49 -19.36 1.92
CA HIS A 248 -13.59 -18.67 3.20
C HIS A 248 -13.84 -17.15 3.03
N GLU A 249 -14.27 -16.71 1.84
CA GLU A 249 -14.34 -15.28 1.48
C GLU A 249 -15.19 -14.47 2.47
N TYR A 250 -16.35 -14.97 2.85
CA TYR A 250 -17.23 -14.31 3.82
C TYR A 250 -16.64 -14.25 5.23
N GLN A 251 -15.99 -15.33 5.64
CA GLN A 251 -15.35 -15.42 6.94
C GLN A 251 -14.14 -14.49 7.03
N ASP A 252 -13.29 -14.51 6.01
CA ASP A 252 -12.09 -13.68 5.96
C ASP A 252 -12.49 -12.19 5.87
N ALA A 253 -13.50 -11.83 5.08
CA ALA A 253 -14.03 -10.46 5.03
C ALA A 253 -14.54 -9.99 6.40
N SER A 254 -15.25 -10.85 7.13
CA SER A 254 -15.70 -10.57 8.49
C SER A 254 -14.54 -10.36 9.44
N GLN A 255 -13.53 -11.21 9.37
CA GLN A 255 -12.34 -11.12 10.20
C GLN A 255 -11.50 -9.87 9.89
N PHE A 256 -11.30 -9.53 8.61
CA PHE A 256 -10.61 -8.29 8.23
C PHE A 256 -11.34 -7.04 8.73
N SER A 257 -12.68 -7.06 8.67
CA SER A 257 -13.53 -6.01 9.22
C SER A 257 -13.38 -5.90 10.75
N SER A 258 -13.41 -7.02 11.48
CA SER A 258 -13.27 -7.05 12.94
C SER A 258 -11.88 -6.56 13.40
N TRP A 259 -10.85 -6.91 12.67
CA TRP A 259 -9.49 -6.41 12.89
C TRP A 259 -9.31 -4.92 12.58
N GLY A 260 -10.28 -4.29 11.90
CA GLY A 260 -10.25 -2.85 11.63
C GLY A 260 -9.62 -2.47 10.30
N PHE A 261 -9.47 -3.37 9.35
CA PHE A 261 -8.93 -3.02 8.03
C PHE A 261 -9.93 -2.25 7.18
N ASP A 262 -9.43 -1.25 6.45
CA ASP A 262 -10.20 -0.30 5.62
C ASP A 262 -9.92 -0.48 4.12
N PHE A 263 -9.03 -1.38 3.74
CA PHE A 263 -8.64 -1.64 2.35
C PHE A 263 -8.21 -3.09 2.19
N LEU A 264 -8.69 -3.75 1.14
CA LEU A 264 -8.28 -5.09 0.76
C LEU A 264 -7.66 -5.08 -0.65
N LYS A 265 -6.37 -5.42 -0.76
CA LYS A 265 -5.74 -5.83 -2.02
C LYS A 265 -6.01 -7.32 -2.22
N TYR A 266 -6.76 -7.67 -3.28
CA TYR A 266 -7.16 -9.05 -3.57
C TYR A 266 -6.51 -9.50 -4.87
N ASP A 267 -5.44 -10.28 -4.73
CA ASP A 267 -4.54 -10.66 -5.80
C ASP A 267 -5.02 -11.94 -6.51
N TRP A 268 -4.57 -12.18 -7.75
CA TRP A 268 -4.99 -13.32 -8.60
C TRP A 268 -4.18 -14.59 -8.35
N CYS A 269 -3.49 -14.73 -7.22
CA CYS A 269 -2.56 -15.82 -6.97
C CYS A 269 -3.27 -17.16 -6.76
N TYR A 270 -2.73 -18.20 -7.38
CA TYR A 270 -3.19 -19.60 -7.27
C TYR A 270 -4.63 -19.88 -7.71
N TYR A 271 -5.47 -18.87 -7.96
CA TYR A 271 -6.83 -19.11 -8.43
C TYR A 271 -6.86 -19.73 -9.82
N SER A 272 -5.98 -19.34 -10.71
CA SER A 272 -5.84 -19.94 -12.04
C SER A 272 -5.51 -21.44 -12.01
N LYS A 273 -4.91 -21.93 -10.93
CA LYS A 273 -4.61 -23.36 -10.75
C LYS A 273 -5.84 -24.21 -10.42
N LEU A 274 -6.97 -23.58 -10.09
CA LEU A 274 -8.25 -24.25 -9.86
C LEU A 274 -8.98 -24.55 -11.17
N HIS A 275 -8.53 -23.98 -12.28
CA HIS A 275 -9.07 -24.18 -13.62
C HIS A 275 -8.14 -25.06 -14.44
N GLN A 276 -8.72 -26.02 -15.16
CA GLN A 276 -7.97 -26.93 -16.05
C GLN A 276 -7.64 -26.30 -17.42
N LYS A 277 -8.28 -25.17 -17.74
CA LYS A 277 -8.17 -24.43 -19.01
C LYS A 277 -7.90 -22.95 -18.71
N GLU A 278 -7.59 -22.20 -19.77
CA GLU A 278 -7.58 -20.73 -19.67
C GLU A 278 -8.91 -20.22 -19.11
N PRO A 279 -8.88 -19.33 -18.09
CA PRO A 279 -10.08 -18.88 -17.42
C PRO A 279 -10.97 -18.08 -18.37
N THR A 280 -12.26 -18.34 -18.33
CA THR A 280 -13.30 -17.55 -19.01
C THR A 280 -13.46 -16.20 -18.30
N LEU A 281 -14.22 -15.28 -18.90
CA LEU A 281 -14.54 -14.00 -18.25
C LEU A 281 -15.31 -14.22 -16.93
N GLU A 282 -16.22 -15.20 -16.89
CA GLU A 282 -16.95 -15.58 -15.69
C GLU A 282 -16.01 -16.08 -14.59
N ASP A 283 -15.05 -16.92 -14.95
CA ASP A 283 -14.01 -17.41 -14.01
C ASP A 283 -13.18 -16.24 -13.46
N LEU A 284 -12.86 -15.24 -14.29
CA LEU A 284 -12.14 -14.05 -13.86
C LEU A 284 -12.94 -13.17 -12.90
N GLN A 285 -14.26 -13.11 -13.05
CA GLN A 285 -15.14 -12.27 -12.25
C GLN A 285 -15.57 -12.93 -10.94
N LYS A 286 -15.82 -14.24 -10.96
CA LYS A 286 -16.43 -15.00 -9.86
C LYS A 286 -15.78 -14.75 -8.48
N PRO A 287 -14.45 -14.82 -8.29
CA PRO A 287 -13.85 -14.62 -6.97
C PRO A 287 -14.02 -13.17 -6.47
N TYR A 288 -14.05 -12.21 -7.38
CA TYR A 288 -14.25 -10.80 -7.03
C TYR A 288 -15.72 -10.50 -6.71
N ILE A 289 -16.66 -11.18 -7.36
CA ILE A 289 -18.09 -11.12 -6.98
C ILE A 289 -18.26 -11.62 -5.55
N LEU A 290 -17.74 -12.81 -5.22
CA LEU A 290 -17.87 -13.42 -3.90
C LEU A 290 -17.25 -12.53 -2.81
N MET A 291 -16.01 -12.10 -2.98
CA MET A 291 -15.35 -11.23 -2.00
C MET A 291 -16.02 -9.85 -1.94
N GLY A 292 -16.41 -9.26 -3.06
CA GLY A 292 -17.12 -7.97 -3.10
C GLY A 292 -18.45 -8.01 -2.36
N GLU A 293 -19.20 -9.10 -2.46
CA GLU A 293 -20.44 -9.33 -1.71
C GLU A 293 -20.16 -9.49 -0.22
N ALA A 294 -19.14 -10.27 0.15
CA ALA A 294 -18.71 -10.47 1.52
C ALA A 294 -18.32 -9.13 2.19
N LEU A 295 -17.54 -8.29 1.51
CA LEU A 295 -17.13 -6.97 2.01
C LEU A 295 -18.30 -5.99 2.17
N ARG A 296 -19.29 -6.02 1.25
CA ARG A 296 -20.48 -5.16 1.37
C ARG A 296 -21.33 -5.46 2.60
N GLN A 297 -21.29 -6.69 3.09
CA GLN A 297 -22.04 -7.10 4.30
C GLN A 297 -21.39 -6.62 5.60
N GLN A 298 -20.12 -6.16 5.53
CA GLN A 298 -19.41 -5.75 6.74
C GLN A 298 -19.86 -4.37 7.24
N LYS A 299 -19.78 -4.19 8.56
CA LYS A 299 -20.06 -2.93 9.27
C LYS A 299 -18.83 -2.01 9.34
N ARG A 300 -18.04 -2.01 8.28
CA ARG A 300 -16.85 -1.17 8.07
C ARG A 300 -16.69 -0.91 6.58
N ASP A 301 -16.21 0.27 6.24
CA ASP A 301 -15.92 0.64 4.87
C ASP A 301 -14.55 0.07 4.48
N ILE A 302 -14.56 -0.92 3.59
CA ILE A 302 -13.35 -1.56 3.08
C ILE A 302 -13.25 -1.28 1.58
N ILE A 303 -12.24 -0.52 1.18
CA ILE A 303 -11.95 -0.28 -0.23
C ILE A 303 -11.43 -1.58 -0.86
N PHE A 304 -12.07 -2.02 -1.93
CA PHE A 304 -11.74 -3.28 -2.60
C PHE A 304 -10.90 -3.03 -3.84
N ASN A 305 -9.67 -3.51 -3.82
CA ASN A 305 -8.69 -3.41 -4.90
C ASN A 305 -8.54 -4.75 -5.62
N LEU A 306 -8.81 -4.77 -6.93
CA LEU A 306 -8.72 -5.95 -7.77
C LEU A 306 -7.33 -6.03 -8.39
N CYS A 307 -6.45 -6.84 -7.81
CA CYS A 307 -5.07 -7.03 -8.25
C CYS A 307 -4.97 -8.24 -9.18
N GLN A 308 -5.54 -8.14 -10.41
CA GLN A 308 -5.59 -9.23 -11.37
C GLN A 308 -4.95 -8.90 -12.73
N TYR A 309 -4.08 -7.89 -12.75
CA TYR A 309 -3.16 -7.55 -13.85
C TYR A 309 -3.83 -7.08 -15.16
N GLY A 310 -5.08 -6.62 -15.14
CA GLY A 310 -5.79 -6.17 -16.35
C GLY A 310 -6.51 -7.28 -17.12
N ARG A 311 -6.56 -8.51 -16.60
CA ARG A 311 -7.13 -9.66 -17.29
C ARG A 311 -8.63 -9.44 -17.56
N GLY A 312 -9.07 -9.89 -18.75
CA GLY A 312 -10.47 -9.79 -19.16
C GLY A 312 -11.01 -8.36 -19.22
N ASN A 313 -10.14 -7.37 -19.47
CA ASN A 313 -10.53 -5.94 -19.49
C ASN A 313 -11.21 -5.51 -18.21
N VAL A 314 -10.58 -5.70 -17.05
CA VAL A 314 -11.13 -5.42 -15.71
C VAL A 314 -11.79 -4.04 -15.60
N TRP A 315 -11.35 -3.05 -16.34
CA TRP A 315 -11.93 -1.70 -16.36
C TRP A 315 -13.39 -1.67 -16.85
N GLU A 316 -13.84 -2.69 -17.58
CA GLU A 316 -15.22 -2.82 -18.07
C GLU A 316 -16.18 -3.43 -17.03
N TRP A 317 -15.64 -4.25 -16.13
CA TRP A 317 -16.44 -5.01 -15.18
C TRP A 317 -16.06 -4.84 -13.71
N GLY A 318 -14.85 -4.34 -13.41
CA GLY A 318 -14.35 -4.27 -12.03
C GLY A 318 -15.28 -3.57 -11.05
N ALA A 319 -15.89 -2.45 -11.44
CA ALA A 319 -16.89 -1.77 -10.62
C ALA A 319 -18.17 -2.60 -10.39
N LYS A 320 -18.57 -3.42 -11.36
CA LYS A 320 -19.79 -4.24 -11.28
C LYS A 320 -19.68 -5.36 -10.24
N VAL A 321 -18.48 -5.84 -9.98
CA VAL A 321 -18.18 -6.85 -8.97
C VAL A 321 -17.86 -6.25 -7.59
N GLY A 322 -18.04 -4.94 -7.43
CA GLY A 322 -17.80 -4.23 -6.17
C GLY A 322 -16.36 -3.70 -6.01
N GLY A 323 -15.54 -3.75 -7.06
CA GLY A 323 -14.20 -3.17 -7.06
C GLY A 323 -14.24 -1.65 -7.06
N HIS A 324 -13.33 -1.03 -6.29
CA HIS A 324 -13.18 0.41 -6.19
C HIS A 324 -11.95 0.91 -6.95
N CYS A 325 -10.94 0.06 -7.08
CA CYS A 325 -9.79 0.28 -7.93
C CYS A 325 -9.23 -1.07 -8.42
N TRP A 326 -8.47 -1.05 -9.51
CA TRP A 326 -7.93 -2.26 -10.12
C TRP A 326 -6.64 -2.00 -10.88
N ARG A 327 -5.82 -3.01 -10.96
CA ARG A 327 -4.64 -3.02 -11.79
C ARG A 327 -4.99 -3.26 -13.25
N THR A 328 -4.25 -2.61 -14.13
CA THR A 328 -4.39 -2.72 -15.59
C THR A 328 -3.21 -3.41 -16.26
N ALA A 329 -2.16 -3.71 -15.49
CA ALA A 329 -0.91 -4.29 -15.98
C ALA A 329 -0.25 -5.19 -14.92
N ASN A 330 0.80 -5.91 -15.33
CA ASN A 330 1.68 -6.66 -14.46
C ASN A 330 2.49 -5.75 -13.52
N ASP A 331 3.19 -6.36 -12.56
CA ASP A 331 4.03 -5.66 -11.59
C ASP A 331 5.04 -4.73 -12.25
N LEU A 332 5.23 -3.55 -11.66
CA LEU A 332 6.16 -2.53 -12.17
C LEU A 332 7.62 -2.94 -11.99
N GLY A 333 7.95 -3.62 -10.88
CA GLY A 333 9.34 -3.85 -10.51
C GLY A 333 10.04 -2.54 -10.13
N PHE A 334 11.35 -2.44 -10.41
CA PHE A 334 12.18 -1.28 -10.06
C PHE A 334 12.65 -0.49 -11.29
N GLU A 335 12.16 -0.83 -12.46
CA GLU A 335 12.60 -0.26 -13.74
C GLU A 335 11.76 0.96 -14.10
N LEU A 336 12.42 2.08 -14.29
CA LEU A 336 11.77 3.36 -14.60
C LEU A 336 11.02 3.30 -15.93
N ASP A 337 11.60 2.65 -16.94
CA ASP A 337 10.98 2.52 -18.27
C ASP A 337 9.67 1.74 -18.20
N ARG A 338 9.62 0.71 -17.36
CA ARG A 338 8.40 -0.05 -17.14
C ARG A 338 7.33 0.78 -16.44
N PHE A 339 7.74 1.60 -15.46
CA PHE A 339 6.84 2.56 -14.82
C PHE A 339 6.20 3.49 -15.85
N PHE A 340 7.01 4.14 -16.71
CA PHE A 340 6.50 5.03 -17.74
C PHE A 340 5.63 4.30 -18.77
N THR A 341 6.00 3.10 -19.18
CA THR A 341 5.21 2.30 -20.12
C THR A 341 3.82 1.99 -19.56
N VAL A 342 3.73 1.57 -18.28
CA VAL A 342 2.45 1.29 -17.61
C VAL A 342 1.66 2.59 -17.43
N ALA A 343 2.30 3.70 -17.03
CA ALA A 343 1.66 4.99 -16.86
C ALA A 343 1.03 5.50 -18.17
N LEU A 344 1.77 5.45 -19.27
CA LEU A 344 1.30 5.86 -20.59
C LEU A 344 0.18 4.94 -21.11
N ASN A 345 0.28 3.63 -20.84
CA ASN A 345 -0.79 2.71 -21.21
C ASN A 345 -2.06 2.97 -20.39
N ASN A 346 -1.95 3.33 -19.10
CA ASN A 346 -3.09 3.68 -18.28
C ASN A 346 -3.84 4.92 -18.76
N ALA A 347 -3.19 5.84 -19.45
CA ALA A 347 -3.85 7.01 -20.04
C ALA A 347 -5.00 6.61 -20.99
N LYS A 348 -4.90 5.44 -21.64
CA LYS A 348 -5.96 4.88 -22.52
C LYS A 348 -7.23 4.52 -21.75
N PHE A 349 -7.14 4.28 -20.45
CA PHE A 349 -8.26 3.87 -19.60
C PHE A 349 -8.87 5.02 -18.80
N GLY A 350 -8.46 6.27 -19.07
CA GLY A 350 -8.97 7.44 -18.34
C GLY A 350 -10.49 7.62 -18.40
N SER A 351 -11.14 7.19 -19.49
CA SER A 351 -12.60 7.21 -19.61
C SER A 351 -13.32 6.25 -18.64
N TRP A 352 -12.61 5.24 -18.14
CA TRP A 352 -13.11 4.24 -17.18
C TRP A 352 -12.86 4.63 -15.72
N SER A 353 -11.93 5.56 -15.48
CA SER A 353 -11.60 6.04 -14.14
C SER A 353 -12.52 7.21 -13.77
N LYS A 354 -13.58 6.94 -13.02
CA LYS A 354 -14.59 7.94 -12.61
C LYS A 354 -15.02 7.74 -11.17
N PRO A 355 -15.39 8.82 -10.46
CA PRO A 355 -16.01 8.74 -9.15
C PRO A 355 -17.19 7.73 -9.13
N GLY A 356 -17.20 6.81 -8.18
CA GLY A 356 -18.22 5.78 -8.02
C GLY A 356 -18.22 4.67 -9.08
N ARG A 357 -17.28 4.69 -10.04
CA ARG A 357 -17.09 3.63 -11.06
C ARG A 357 -15.76 2.92 -10.95
N GLY A 358 -14.96 3.29 -9.96
CA GLY A 358 -13.62 2.75 -9.72
C GLY A 358 -12.52 3.47 -10.49
N TYR A 359 -11.29 3.10 -10.19
CA TYR A 359 -10.09 3.71 -10.72
C TYR A 359 -9.10 2.68 -11.26
N CYS A 360 -8.54 2.99 -12.43
CA CYS A 360 -7.39 2.27 -12.96
C CYS A 360 -6.16 2.66 -12.12
N GLU A 361 -5.58 1.68 -11.44
CA GLU A 361 -4.43 1.88 -10.57
C GLU A 361 -3.15 1.72 -11.39
N LEU A 362 -2.30 2.75 -11.32
CA LEU A 362 -0.87 2.52 -11.45
C LEU A 362 -0.47 1.76 -10.18
N GLU A 363 0.21 0.65 -10.33
CA GLU A 363 0.82 0.01 -9.17
C GLU A 363 1.55 1.10 -8.39
N ARG A 364 1.23 1.21 -7.10
CA ARG A 364 1.53 2.37 -6.26
C ARG A 364 2.92 2.96 -6.49
N ILE A 365 2.98 4.27 -6.62
CA ILE A 365 4.25 5.01 -6.70
C ILE A 365 5.00 4.75 -5.41
N GLU A 366 6.12 4.06 -5.51
CA GLU A 366 7.06 3.96 -4.42
C GLU A 366 7.92 5.21 -4.36
N PHE A 367 7.97 5.78 -3.17
CA PHE A 367 8.89 6.88 -2.91
C PHE A 367 10.33 6.38 -2.91
N PRO A 368 11.28 7.23 -3.32
CA PRO A 368 12.69 6.86 -3.29
C PRO A 368 13.09 6.37 -1.90
N ARG A 369 13.74 5.23 -1.84
CA ARG A 369 14.17 4.49 -0.64
C ARG A 369 14.80 5.34 0.48
N LYS A 370 15.29 6.54 0.16
CA LYS A 370 15.94 7.44 1.12
C LYS A 370 15.00 8.08 2.13
N THR A 371 13.71 8.20 1.84
CA THR A 371 12.75 8.87 2.72
C THR A 371 12.17 7.95 3.80
N PHE A 372 12.17 6.63 3.58
CA PHE A 372 11.48 5.68 4.45
C PHE A 372 12.36 4.77 5.31
N CYS A 373 13.66 4.64 5.02
CA CYS A 373 14.56 3.84 5.87
C CYS A 373 16.05 4.20 5.66
N PRO A 374 16.59 5.20 6.36
CA PRO A 374 17.99 5.58 6.17
C PRO A 374 19.03 4.54 6.64
N ARG A 375 18.66 3.58 7.48
CA ARG A 375 19.62 2.64 8.12
C ARG A 375 19.74 1.26 7.50
N TYR A 376 18.81 0.81 6.67
CA TYR A 376 18.79 -0.59 6.21
C TYR A 376 19.37 -0.85 4.82
N LEU A 377 19.67 0.18 4.05
CA LEU A 377 20.02 0.05 2.63
C LEU A 377 21.51 -0.14 2.33
N ALA A 378 22.40 0.07 3.30
CA ALA A 378 23.84 0.00 3.04
C ALA A 378 24.42 -1.43 3.05
N THR A 379 23.76 -2.40 3.69
CA THR A 379 24.34 -3.72 3.95
C THR A 379 23.80 -4.88 3.11
N GLU A 380 22.68 -4.74 2.40
CA GLU A 380 22.07 -5.89 1.72
C GLU A 380 22.13 -5.89 0.18
N ARG A 381 22.57 -4.83 -0.47
CA ARG A 381 22.77 -4.85 -1.94
C ARG A 381 23.76 -5.90 -2.43
N ALA A 382 24.68 -6.34 -1.56
CA ALA A 382 25.74 -7.29 -1.93
C ALA A 382 25.32 -8.76 -1.90
N ARG A 383 24.17 -9.13 -1.30
CA ARG A 383 23.79 -10.54 -1.12
C ARG A 383 22.72 -11.08 -2.10
N PHE A 384 22.06 -10.22 -2.86
CA PHE A 384 20.99 -10.65 -3.76
C PHE A 384 21.44 -10.95 -5.20
N PHE A 385 22.69 -10.63 -5.57
CA PHE A 385 23.22 -10.90 -6.90
C PHE A 385 24.26 -12.06 -6.93
N GLN A 386 24.36 -12.84 -5.86
CA GLN A 386 25.20 -14.03 -5.82
C GLN A 386 24.38 -15.24 -5.34
N GLY A 387 23.38 -15.63 -6.09
CA GLY A 387 22.60 -16.86 -5.85
C GLY A 387 21.66 -17.15 -6.99
#